data_7b4ecfc44d5578625d5e8703315729ea
#
_entry.id   7b4ecfc44d5578625d5e8703315729ea
#
_cell.length_a   1.000
_cell.length_b   1.000
_cell.length_c   1.000
_cell.angle_alpha   90.00
_cell.angle_beta   90.00
_cell.angle_gamma   90.00
#
_symmetry.space_group_name_H-M   'P 1'
#
loop_
_entity.id
_entity.type
_entity.pdbx_description
1 polymer ?
#
loop_
_entity_poly.entity_id
_entity_poly.type
_entity_poly.pdbx_seq_one_letter_code
_entity_poly.pdbx_strand_id
1 'polypeptide(L)'
;KQYQNVLTRLFNTRVRIGLSGTIYMSKLAKDKVKNMNLEVFFGKVLAEFKLKDSIKKGYSTRTIVKMVPSKPWYGNWESEEVSYKEVYDDSITFNKYAKRMVYSRLKWNLKQDRYPALVVCKFIAHCENLCKYFKKKLGSKYNIACVHVDTPSKIRQQIMKDFREGKIDILVSTTIIARGKNFPKLRYLLNAASMDSQEKSIQFLGRLVRTDSSKKKVYLDDLHYPGPYLNRHGKHRKQYYQKQELKVILLEKIWKNHPIHSL
;
A
#
# COMPACT_ATOMS: atom_id res chain seq x y z
N LYS A 1 -8.30 -22.95 -5.95
CA LYS A 1 -9.26 -23.96 -6.49
C LYS A 1 -9.67 -23.65 -7.93
N GLN A 2 -10.17 -22.43 -8.30
CA GLN A 2 -10.64 -22.15 -9.67
C GLN A 2 -9.56 -22.31 -10.74
N TYR A 3 -8.35 -21.76 -10.53
CA TYR A 3 -7.25 -21.92 -11.48
C TYR A 3 -6.76 -23.36 -11.60
N GLN A 4 -6.76 -24.11 -10.51
CA GLN A 4 -6.39 -25.54 -10.54
C GLN A 4 -7.36 -26.33 -11.40
N ASN A 5 -8.67 -26.11 -11.26
CA ASN A 5 -9.69 -26.79 -12.06
C ASN A 5 -9.58 -26.47 -13.56
N VAL A 6 -9.20 -25.23 -13.92
CA VAL A 6 -8.95 -24.87 -15.31
C VAL A 6 -7.70 -25.56 -15.84
N LEU A 7 -6.61 -25.53 -15.08
CA LEU A 7 -5.31 -26.08 -15.49
C LEU A 7 -5.34 -27.61 -15.60
N THR A 8 -6.11 -28.31 -14.75
CA THR A 8 -6.30 -29.77 -14.86
C THR A 8 -7.11 -30.16 -16.10
N ARG A 9 -8.01 -29.31 -16.58
CA ARG A 9 -8.75 -29.54 -17.82
C ARG A 9 -7.94 -29.25 -19.10
N LEU A 10 -6.84 -28.51 -18.97
CA LEU A 10 -5.96 -28.14 -20.07
C LEU A 10 -4.76 -29.10 -20.20
N PHE A 11 -4.96 -30.42 -19.98
CA PHE A 11 -3.87 -31.39 -19.97
C PHE A 11 -3.16 -31.56 -21.33
N ASN A 12 -3.86 -31.29 -22.43
CA ASN A 12 -3.29 -31.35 -23.79
C ASN A 12 -2.47 -30.10 -24.19
N THR A 13 -2.36 -29.08 -23.31
CA THR A 13 -1.61 -27.88 -23.61
C THR A 13 -0.11 -28.16 -23.52
N ARG A 14 0.60 -28.04 -24.65
CA ARG A 14 2.06 -28.29 -24.74
C ARG A 14 2.92 -27.26 -23.99
N VAL A 15 2.48 -26.01 -23.94
CA VAL A 15 3.21 -24.90 -23.31
C VAL A 15 2.30 -24.18 -22.33
N ARG A 16 2.78 -23.99 -21.10
CA ARG A 16 2.07 -23.20 -20.07
C ARG A 16 3.01 -22.14 -19.53
N ILE A 17 2.61 -20.88 -19.65
CA ILE A 17 3.41 -19.75 -19.17
C ILE A 17 2.62 -19.04 -18.07
N GLY A 18 3.19 -18.95 -16.87
CA GLY A 18 2.66 -18.19 -15.75
C GLY A 18 3.40 -16.85 -15.59
N LEU A 19 2.69 -15.74 -15.53
CA LEU A 19 3.24 -14.42 -15.24
C LEU A 19 2.66 -13.91 -13.93
N SER A 20 3.51 -13.55 -12.98
CA SER A 20 3.08 -13.00 -11.68
C SER A 20 4.11 -12.04 -11.13
N GLY A 21 3.66 -10.97 -10.47
CA GLY A 21 4.54 -10.10 -9.68
C GLY A 21 4.96 -10.73 -8.35
N THR A 22 4.31 -11.84 -7.95
CA THR A 22 4.61 -12.63 -6.75
C THR A 22 4.39 -14.10 -7.08
N ILE A 23 5.48 -14.82 -7.37
CA ILE A 23 5.40 -16.20 -7.82
C ILE A 23 5.17 -17.11 -6.62
N TYR A 24 5.99 -17.00 -5.59
CA TYR A 24 5.89 -17.80 -4.39
C TYR A 24 5.23 -17.04 -3.25
N MET A 25 4.30 -17.72 -2.58
CA MET A 25 3.77 -17.27 -1.30
C MET A 25 4.85 -17.40 -0.20
N SER A 26 4.51 -17.03 1.02
CA SER A 26 5.45 -17.11 2.15
C SER A 26 6.04 -18.51 2.31
N LYS A 27 7.22 -18.60 2.97
CA LYS A 27 7.87 -19.89 3.30
C LYS A 27 7.15 -20.66 4.41
N LEU A 28 5.98 -20.21 4.89
CA LEU A 28 5.20 -20.90 5.90
C LEU A 28 4.72 -22.26 5.38
N ALA A 29 4.67 -23.26 6.26
CA ALA A 29 4.28 -24.63 5.90
C ALA A 29 2.92 -24.68 5.17
N LYS A 30 1.94 -23.86 5.58
CA LYS A 30 0.62 -23.77 4.93
C LYS A 30 0.66 -23.28 3.48
N ASP A 31 1.70 -22.57 3.08
CA ASP A 31 1.86 -22.05 1.72
C ASP A 31 2.76 -22.93 0.85
N LYS A 32 3.47 -23.89 1.47
CA LYS A 32 4.35 -24.84 0.78
C LYS A 32 3.60 -25.63 -0.29
N VAL A 33 2.44 -26.18 0.05
CA VAL A 33 1.59 -26.94 -0.89
C VAL A 33 1.13 -26.05 -2.07
N LYS A 34 0.81 -24.78 -1.82
CA LYS A 34 0.42 -23.84 -2.88
C LYS A 34 1.58 -23.53 -3.82
N ASN A 35 2.78 -23.38 -3.26
CA ASN A 35 3.99 -23.14 -4.05
C ASN A 35 4.34 -24.38 -4.90
N MET A 36 4.25 -25.58 -4.33
CA MET A 36 4.44 -26.83 -5.07
C MET A 36 3.42 -26.98 -6.21
N ASN A 37 2.16 -26.66 -5.99
CA ASN A 37 1.14 -26.68 -7.04
C ASN A 37 1.47 -25.73 -8.21
N LEU A 38 2.07 -24.58 -7.95
CA LEU A 38 2.52 -23.67 -9.02
C LEU A 38 3.64 -24.30 -9.84
N GLU A 39 4.60 -24.95 -9.18
CA GLU A 39 5.70 -25.66 -9.87
C GLU A 39 5.20 -26.86 -10.69
N VAL A 40 4.21 -27.61 -10.19
CA VAL A 40 3.59 -28.72 -10.93
C VAL A 40 2.92 -28.23 -12.22
N PHE A 41 2.24 -27.07 -12.19
CA PHE A 41 1.51 -26.56 -13.37
C PHE A 41 2.38 -25.78 -14.36
N PHE A 42 3.39 -25.07 -13.88
CA PHE A 42 4.18 -24.14 -14.69
C PHE A 42 5.69 -24.44 -14.72
N GLY A 43 6.14 -25.42 -13.96
CA GLY A 43 7.56 -25.71 -13.82
C GLY A 43 8.29 -24.69 -12.94
N LYS A 44 9.62 -24.68 -13.04
CA LYS A 44 10.49 -23.76 -12.30
C LYS A 44 10.40 -22.34 -12.85
N VAL A 45 10.72 -21.36 -12.01
CA VAL A 45 10.84 -19.96 -12.44
C VAL A 45 11.94 -19.83 -13.46
N LEU A 46 11.59 -19.42 -14.69
CA LEU A 46 12.54 -19.27 -15.80
C LEU A 46 13.22 -17.88 -15.78
N ALA A 47 12.48 -16.85 -15.38
CA ALA A 47 13.01 -15.49 -15.32
C ALA A 47 12.36 -14.69 -14.20
N GLU A 48 13.14 -13.87 -13.52
CA GLU A 48 12.68 -12.87 -12.56
C GLU A 48 13.13 -11.49 -13.03
N PHE A 49 12.17 -10.56 -13.10
CA PHE A 49 12.43 -9.18 -13.47
C PHE A 49 12.14 -8.26 -12.29
N LYS A 50 13.18 -7.81 -11.62
CA LYS A 50 13.07 -6.98 -10.43
C LYS A 50 12.64 -5.56 -10.80
N LEU A 51 11.98 -4.88 -9.85
CA LEU A 51 11.54 -3.51 -10.04
C LEU A 51 12.70 -2.55 -10.30
N LYS A 52 13.87 -2.76 -9.69
CA LYS A 52 15.10 -2.00 -9.99
C LYS A 52 15.48 -2.07 -11.46
N ASP A 53 15.43 -3.27 -12.05
CA ASP A 53 15.77 -3.47 -13.47
C ASP A 53 14.75 -2.81 -14.39
N SER A 54 13.46 -2.88 -14.01
CA SER A 54 12.39 -2.17 -14.68
C SER A 54 12.60 -0.65 -14.68
N ILE A 55 13.03 -0.09 -13.56
CA ILE A 55 13.37 1.34 -13.43
C ILE A 55 14.58 1.68 -14.29
N LYS A 56 15.65 0.85 -14.26
CA LYS A 56 16.86 1.06 -15.03
C LYS A 56 16.59 1.05 -16.54
N LYS A 57 15.69 0.19 -17.00
CA LYS A 57 15.26 0.09 -18.41
C LYS A 57 14.20 1.13 -18.81
N GLY A 58 13.77 2.01 -17.90
CA GLY A 58 12.76 3.04 -18.18
C GLY A 58 11.31 2.55 -18.22
N TYR A 59 11.06 1.27 -17.90
CA TYR A 59 9.70 0.71 -17.87
C TYR A 59 8.91 1.08 -16.62
N SER A 60 9.61 1.57 -15.59
CA SER A 60 9.02 2.00 -14.33
C SER A 60 9.63 3.30 -13.84
N THR A 61 8.82 4.12 -13.18
CA THR A 61 9.27 5.39 -12.61
C THR A 61 10.12 5.16 -11.35
N ARG A 62 11.18 5.94 -11.17
CA ARG A 62 12.04 5.89 -9.98
C ARG A 62 11.23 6.10 -8.71
N THR A 63 11.30 5.14 -7.79
CA THR A 63 10.54 5.14 -6.55
C THR A 63 11.45 5.42 -5.35
N ILE A 64 11.00 6.33 -4.47
CA ILE A 64 11.63 6.61 -3.19
C ILE A 64 10.68 6.15 -2.09
N VAL A 65 11.09 5.14 -1.34
CA VAL A 65 10.33 4.60 -0.20
C VAL A 65 10.86 5.21 1.08
N LYS A 66 9.96 5.74 1.91
CA LYS A 66 10.27 6.22 3.25
C LYS A 66 9.49 5.39 4.27
N MET A 67 10.21 4.68 5.14
CA MET A 67 9.61 4.05 6.30
C MET A 67 9.46 5.11 7.40
N VAL A 68 8.22 5.40 7.76
CA VAL A 68 7.88 6.45 8.73
C VAL A 68 7.45 5.81 10.04
N PRO A 69 8.29 5.80 11.08
CA PRO A 69 7.91 5.22 12.37
C PRO A 69 6.84 6.08 13.06
N SER A 70 5.83 5.44 13.62
CA SER A 70 4.87 6.06 14.51
C SER A 70 5.44 6.15 15.94
N LYS A 71 4.97 7.13 16.72
CA LYS A 71 5.23 7.15 18.16
C LYS A 71 4.72 5.86 18.80
N PRO A 72 5.42 5.33 19.80
CA PRO A 72 4.88 4.26 20.62
C PRO A 72 3.53 4.70 21.19
N TRP A 73 2.53 3.89 21.01
CA TRP A 73 1.27 3.98 21.75
C TRP A 73 1.29 2.87 22.77
N TYR A 74 1.21 3.24 24.01
CA TYR A 74 1.14 2.30 25.13
C TYR A 74 -0.34 1.96 25.35
N GLY A 75 -0.88 1.07 24.52
CA GLY A 75 -2.11 0.37 24.84
C GLY A 75 -1.82 -0.69 25.90
N ASN A 76 -2.78 -1.01 26.73
CA ASN A 76 -2.68 -2.10 27.68
C ASN A 76 -2.84 -3.44 26.93
N TRP A 77 -1.75 -3.93 26.32
CA TRP A 77 -1.72 -5.15 25.52
C TRP A 77 -1.30 -6.39 26.32
N GLU A 78 -1.57 -6.39 27.62
CA GLU A 78 -1.13 -7.45 28.54
C GLU A 78 -1.91 -8.76 28.41
N SER A 79 -3.00 -8.80 27.63
CA SER A 79 -3.71 -10.03 27.36
C SER A 79 -3.19 -10.70 26.07
N GLU A 80 -2.85 -11.99 26.14
CA GLU A 80 -2.42 -12.81 25.00
C GLU A 80 -3.51 -12.99 23.91
N GLU A 81 -4.74 -12.54 24.17
CA GLU A 81 -5.92 -12.75 23.34
C GLU A 81 -6.38 -11.55 22.50
N VAL A 82 -5.58 -10.47 22.44
CA VAL A 82 -6.02 -9.27 21.70
C VAL A 82 -6.01 -9.52 20.20
N SER A 83 -7.14 -9.33 19.55
CA SER A 83 -7.28 -9.52 18.10
C SER A 83 -6.52 -8.43 17.30
N TYR A 84 -6.07 -8.77 16.10
CA TYR A 84 -5.44 -7.79 15.21
C TYR A 84 -6.34 -6.57 14.93
N LYS A 85 -7.65 -6.76 14.89
CA LYS A 85 -8.59 -5.67 14.62
C LYS A 85 -8.63 -4.67 15.76
N GLU A 86 -8.67 -5.14 17.00
CA GLU A 86 -8.63 -4.30 18.20
C GLU A 86 -7.34 -3.50 18.25
N VAL A 87 -6.18 -4.17 18.10
CA VAL A 87 -4.87 -3.50 18.03
C VAL A 87 -4.84 -2.43 16.94
N TYR A 88 -5.41 -2.72 15.78
CA TYR A 88 -5.47 -1.77 14.67
C TYR A 88 -6.37 -0.58 14.98
N ASP A 89 -7.53 -0.82 15.56
CA ASP A 89 -8.50 0.24 15.86
C ASP A 89 -7.93 1.19 16.91
N ASP A 90 -7.36 0.68 17.99
CA ASP A 90 -6.77 1.49 19.05
C ASP A 90 -5.50 2.21 18.63
N SER A 91 -4.62 1.53 17.90
CA SER A 91 -3.32 2.10 17.51
C SER A 91 -3.41 3.01 16.29
N ILE A 92 -4.41 2.83 15.43
CA ILE A 92 -4.48 3.49 14.12
C ILE A 92 -5.82 4.20 13.91
N THR A 93 -6.94 3.45 13.84
CA THR A 93 -8.24 3.98 13.40
C THR A 93 -8.74 5.12 14.29
N PHE A 94 -8.72 4.94 15.61
CA PHE A 94 -9.23 5.88 16.60
C PHE A 94 -8.12 6.68 17.28
N ASN A 95 -6.85 6.39 16.99
CA ASN A 95 -5.71 7.07 17.57
C ASN A 95 -5.52 8.47 16.98
N LYS A 96 -5.67 9.48 17.83
CA LYS A 96 -5.50 10.89 17.42
C LYS A 96 -4.08 11.22 16.92
N TYR A 97 -3.07 10.58 17.49
CA TYR A 97 -1.67 10.81 17.11
C TYR A 97 -1.35 10.15 15.75
N ALA A 98 -1.82 8.91 15.53
CA ALA A 98 -1.70 8.25 14.24
C ALA A 98 -2.38 9.09 13.13
N LYS A 99 -3.59 9.57 13.37
CA LYS A 99 -4.32 10.43 12.44
C LYS A 99 -3.58 11.73 12.13
N ARG A 100 -3.03 12.39 13.15
CA ARG A 100 -2.22 13.62 12.96
C ARG A 100 -0.94 13.33 12.18
N MET A 101 -0.29 12.21 12.43
CA MET A 101 0.91 11.80 11.68
C MET A 101 0.60 11.58 10.20
N VAL A 102 -0.46 10.82 9.89
CA VAL A 102 -0.92 10.61 8.51
C VAL A 102 -1.15 11.95 7.81
N TYR A 103 -1.86 12.87 8.48
CA TYR A 103 -2.13 14.20 7.96
C TYR A 103 -0.86 15.03 7.75
N SER A 104 0.06 15.03 8.72
CA SER A 104 1.33 15.75 8.62
C SER A 104 2.16 15.28 7.42
N ARG A 105 2.24 13.97 7.21
CA ARG A 105 2.93 13.39 6.05
C ARG A 105 2.27 13.77 4.74
N LEU A 106 0.94 13.68 4.68
CA LEU A 106 0.18 14.10 3.51
C LEU A 106 0.41 15.59 3.21
N LYS A 107 0.19 16.47 4.20
CA LYS A 107 0.34 17.92 4.07
C LYS A 107 1.74 18.31 3.59
N TRP A 108 2.79 17.68 4.14
CA TRP A 108 4.15 17.93 3.72
C TRP A 108 4.39 17.56 2.25
N ASN A 109 3.87 16.42 1.80
CA ASN A 109 4.00 16.00 0.41
C ASN A 109 3.17 16.88 -0.55
N LEU A 110 1.97 17.30 -0.15
CA LEU A 110 1.16 18.24 -0.93
C LEU A 110 1.87 19.60 -1.15
N LYS A 111 2.56 20.11 -0.12
CA LYS A 111 3.40 21.33 -0.23
C LYS A 111 4.57 21.19 -1.21
N GLN A 112 4.93 19.97 -1.59
CA GLN A 112 5.97 19.64 -2.57
C GLN A 112 5.36 19.29 -3.94
N ASP A 113 4.11 19.66 -4.20
CA ASP A 113 3.36 19.36 -5.43
C ASP A 113 3.33 17.88 -5.80
N ARG A 114 3.31 16.99 -4.76
CA ARG A 114 3.27 15.54 -4.93
C ARG A 114 1.83 15.03 -4.90
N TYR A 115 1.03 15.49 -5.84
CA TYR A 115 -0.33 15.00 -6.07
C TYR A 115 -0.55 14.77 -7.58
N PRO A 116 -1.47 13.91 -8.00
CA PRO A 116 -2.46 13.17 -7.20
C PRO A 116 -1.82 12.24 -6.17
N ALA A 117 -2.44 12.19 -4.98
CA ALA A 117 -2.00 11.41 -3.83
C ALA A 117 -3.01 10.31 -3.50
N LEU A 118 -2.52 9.11 -3.19
CA LEU A 118 -3.33 7.99 -2.72
C LEU A 118 -2.99 7.69 -1.26
N VAL A 119 -4.00 7.68 -0.39
CA VAL A 119 -3.88 7.24 1.00
C VAL A 119 -4.59 5.91 1.16
N VAL A 120 -3.86 4.87 1.56
CA VAL A 120 -4.38 3.51 1.68
C VAL A 120 -4.63 3.16 3.13
N CYS A 121 -5.85 2.72 3.42
CA CYS A 121 -6.32 2.23 4.70
C CYS A 121 -6.65 0.74 4.63
N LYS A 122 -6.75 0.05 5.77
CA LYS A 122 -7.18 -1.35 5.80
C LYS A 122 -8.69 -1.48 5.98
N PHE A 123 -9.28 -0.74 6.93
CA PHE A 123 -10.70 -0.82 7.29
C PHE A 123 -11.46 0.42 6.85
N ILE A 124 -12.76 0.26 6.65
CA ILE A 124 -13.67 1.32 6.19
C ILE A 124 -13.68 2.49 7.17
N ALA A 125 -13.87 2.22 8.47
CA ALA A 125 -13.88 3.25 9.52
C ALA A 125 -12.61 4.12 9.50
N HIS A 126 -11.43 3.51 9.28
CA HIS A 126 -10.16 4.27 9.15
C HIS A 126 -10.18 5.16 7.90
N CYS A 127 -10.65 4.62 6.76
CA CYS A 127 -10.76 5.35 5.50
C CYS A 127 -11.67 6.58 5.64
N GLU A 128 -12.86 6.40 6.19
CA GLU A 128 -13.84 7.47 6.40
C GLU A 128 -13.36 8.52 7.39
N ASN A 129 -12.78 8.09 8.53
CA ASN A 129 -12.20 8.99 9.53
C ASN A 129 -11.09 9.87 8.96
N LEU A 130 -10.20 9.32 8.16
CA LEU A 130 -9.15 10.10 7.51
C LEU A 130 -9.73 11.05 6.45
N CYS A 131 -10.66 10.59 5.63
CA CYS A 131 -11.28 11.41 4.59
C CYS A 131 -12.01 12.61 5.20
N LYS A 132 -12.84 12.38 6.24
CA LYS A 132 -13.53 13.44 6.99
C LYS A 132 -12.54 14.43 7.60
N TYR A 133 -11.45 13.91 8.19
CA TYR A 133 -10.43 14.74 8.81
C TYR A 133 -9.69 15.60 7.77
N PHE A 134 -9.32 15.05 6.62
CA PHE A 134 -8.64 15.77 5.55
C PHE A 134 -9.53 16.86 4.95
N LYS A 135 -10.80 16.56 4.66
CA LYS A 135 -11.77 17.56 4.18
C LYS A 135 -11.88 18.74 5.16
N LYS A 136 -11.97 18.43 6.47
CA LYS A 136 -12.02 19.48 7.52
C LYS A 136 -10.75 20.34 7.57
N LYS A 137 -9.55 19.72 7.41
CA LYS A 137 -8.25 20.39 7.60
C LYS A 137 -7.68 21.05 6.36
N LEU A 138 -8.01 20.57 5.18
CA LEU A 138 -7.49 21.09 3.90
C LEU A 138 -8.52 22.00 3.19
N GLY A 139 -9.77 22.00 3.65
CA GLY A 139 -10.85 22.80 3.08
C GLY A 139 -11.09 22.51 1.60
N SER A 140 -11.44 23.54 0.84
CA SER A 140 -11.69 23.46 -0.60
C SER A 140 -10.42 23.53 -1.46
N LYS A 141 -9.24 23.65 -0.84
CA LYS A 141 -7.97 23.76 -1.58
C LYS A 141 -7.65 22.54 -2.43
N TYR A 142 -8.09 21.36 -2.00
CA TYR A 142 -7.84 20.10 -2.69
C TYR A 142 -9.14 19.31 -2.89
N ASN A 143 -9.29 18.71 -4.06
CA ASN A 143 -10.40 17.81 -4.33
C ASN A 143 -10.14 16.42 -3.70
N ILE A 144 -10.92 16.07 -2.66
CA ILE A 144 -10.71 14.88 -1.83
C ILE A 144 -11.88 13.92 -1.98
N ALA A 145 -11.60 12.68 -2.36
CA ALA A 145 -12.59 11.62 -2.45
C ALA A 145 -12.27 10.43 -1.52
N CYS A 146 -13.31 9.67 -1.17
CA CYS A 146 -13.22 8.43 -0.39
C CYS A 146 -13.82 7.27 -1.17
N VAL A 147 -13.13 6.10 -1.18
CA VAL A 147 -13.63 4.89 -1.83
C VAL A 147 -13.34 3.66 -0.98
N HIS A 148 -14.37 2.87 -0.72
CA HIS A 148 -14.30 1.57 -0.04
C HIS A 148 -15.30 0.58 -0.65
N VAL A 149 -15.40 -0.63 -0.10
CA VAL A 149 -16.25 -1.69 -0.66
C VAL A 149 -17.73 -1.30 -0.69
N ASP A 150 -18.21 -0.55 0.31
CA ASP A 150 -19.61 -0.13 0.42
C ASP A 150 -19.94 1.10 -0.46
N THR A 151 -18.94 1.71 -1.10
CA THR A 151 -19.19 2.76 -2.09
C THR A 151 -19.93 2.18 -3.28
N PRO A 152 -21.11 2.71 -3.66
CA PRO A 152 -21.89 2.21 -4.80
C PRO A 152 -21.04 2.10 -6.07
N SER A 153 -21.25 1.03 -6.84
CA SER A 153 -20.38 0.69 -8.00
C SER A 153 -20.25 1.81 -9.01
N LYS A 154 -21.35 2.48 -9.35
CA LYS A 154 -21.36 3.62 -10.30
C LYS A 154 -20.53 4.80 -9.77
N ILE A 155 -20.72 5.19 -8.49
CA ILE A 155 -19.99 6.28 -7.85
C ILE A 155 -18.50 5.92 -7.76
N ARG A 156 -18.18 4.69 -7.38
CA ARG A 156 -16.80 4.21 -7.31
C ARG A 156 -16.12 4.27 -8.67
N GLN A 157 -16.79 3.85 -9.74
CA GLN A 157 -16.25 3.92 -11.10
C GLN A 157 -15.98 5.37 -11.52
N GLN A 158 -16.88 6.29 -11.21
CA GLN A 158 -16.70 7.70 -11.52
C GLN A 158 -15.51 8.30 -10.75
N ILE A 159 -15.44 8.10 -9.43
CA ILE A 159 -14.31 8.57 -8.61
C ILE A 159 -12.98 8.02 -9.14
N MET A 160 -12.93 6.74 -9.52
CA MET A 160 -11.73 6.11 -10.04
C MET A 160 -11.32 6.68 -11.41
N LYS A 161 -12.28 7.04 -12.24
CA LYS A 161 -12.04 7.74 -13.51
C LYS A 161 -11.48 9.13 -13.26
N ASP A 162 -12.13 9.92 -12.40
CA ASP A 162 -11.73 11.29 -12.08
C ASP A 162 -10.34 11.34 -11.43
N PHE A 163 -10.01 10.38 -10.57
CA PHE A 163 -8.67 10.26 -9.98
C PHE A 163 -7.61 9.92 -11.04
N ARG A 164 -7.94 9.05 -11.99
CA ARG A 164 -7.03 8.72 -13.11
C ARG A 164 -6.78 9.92 -14.02
N GLU A 165 -7.81 10.73 -14.26
CA GLU A 165 -7.72 11.93 -15.07
C GLU A 165 -7.04 13.10 -14.34
N GLY A 166 -6.82 12.97 -13.01
CA GLY A 166 -6.20 14.00 -12.19
C GLY A 166 -7.16 15.09 -11.72
N LYS A 167 -8.48 14.85 -11.78
CA LYS A 167 -9.52 15.75 -11.26
C LYS A 167 -9.67 15.65 -9.74
N ILE A 168 -9.18 14.56 -9.15
CA ILE A 168 -9.13 14.35 -7.69
C ILE A 168 -7.67 14.40 -7.26
N ASP A 169 -7.37 15.29 -6.32
CA ASP A 169 -6.02 15.49 -5.81
C ASP A 169 -5.64 14.47 -4.75
N ILE A 170 -6.61 14.07 -3.91
CA ILE A 170 -6.39 13.13 -2.81
C ILE A 170 -7.48 12.07 -2.83
N LEU A 171 -7.07 10.82 -3.03
CA LEU A 171 -7.95 9.68 -2.88
C LEU A 171 -7.61 8.91 -1.61
N VAL A 172 -8.57 8.81 -0.69
CA VAL A 172 -8.48 7.93 0.48
C VAL A 172 -9.23 6.65 0.15
N SER A 173 -8.57 5.51 0.25
CA SER A 173 -9.23 4.25 -0.14
C SER A 173 -8.79 3.09 0.73
N THR A 174 -9.69 2.11 0.88
CA THR A 174 -9.29 0.80 1.38
C THR A 174 -8.51 0.04 0.31
N THR A 175 -8.04 -1.16 0.66
CA THR A 175 -7.24 -2.01 -0.25
C THR A 175 -7.96 -2.43 -1.54
N ILE A 176 -9.25 -2.11 -1.67
CA ILE A 176 -10.03 -2.41 -2.90
C ILE A 176 -9.43 -1.77 -4.15
N ILE A 177 -8.76 -0.63 -3.99
CA ILE A 177 -8.08 0.09 -5.06
C ILE A 177 -6.94 -0.73 -5.69
N ALA A 178 -6.44 -1.75 -4.98
CA ALA A 178 -5.36 -2.62 -5.47
C ALA A 178 -5.80 -3.54 -6.63
N ARG A 179 -7.09 -3.62 -6.96
CA ARG A 179 -7.58 -4.53 -8.00
C ARG A 179 -7.82 -3.81 -9.33
N GLY A 180 -7.07 -4.21 -10.37
CA GLY A 180 -7.40 -3.96 -11.79
C GLY A 180 -7.31 -2.51 -12.32
N LYS A 181 -6.88 -1.50 -11.54
CA LYS A 181 -6.86 -0.10 -11.98
C LYS A 181 -5.45 0.48 -12.04
N ASN A 182 -5.15 1.27 -13.06
CA ASN A 182 -3.89 1.98 -13.24
C ASN A 182 -4.07 3.47 -12.95
N PHE A 183 -3.08 4.07 -12.28
CA PHE A 183 -3.04 5.50 -11.98
C PHE A 183 -1.70 6.11 -12.46
N PRO A 184 -1.54 6.33 -13.77
CA PRO A 184 -0.27 6.81 -14.32
C PRO A 184 0.15 8.16 -13.72
N LYS A 185 -0.79 9.07 -13.45
CA LYS A 185 -0.52 10.39 -12.85
C LYS A 185 -0.19 10.36 -11.36
N LEU A 186 -0.35 9.22 -10.67
CA LEU A 186 -0.11 9.11 -9.22
C LEU A 186 1.34 9.46 -8.88
N ARG A 187 1.56 10.45 -8.01
CA ARG A 187 2.89 10.94 -7.60
C ARG A 187 3.27 10.56 -6.18
N TYR A 188 2.27 10.37 -5.32
CA TYR A 188 2.48 10.07 -3.91
C TYR A 188 1.53 8.96 -3.43
N LEU A 189 2.09 8.00 -2.71
CA LEU A 189 1.35 6.96 -2.01
C LEU A 189 1.67 7.04 -0.52
N LEU A 190 0.65 7.11 0.31
CA LEU A 190 0.76 7.00 1.76
C LEU A 190 0.11 5.71 2.23
N ASN A 191 0.93 4.74 2.61
CA ASN A 191 0.45 3.47 3.15
C ASN A 191 0.19 3.60 4.66
N ALA A 192 -1.05 3.88 5.02
CA ALA A 192 -1.52 3.93 6.40
C ALA A 192 -2.14 2.60 6.88
N ALA A 193 -2.19 1.59 6.01
CA ALA A 193 -2.95 0.36 6.25
C ALA A 193 -2.26 -0.65 7.17
N SER A 194 -0.98 -0.53 7.42
CA SER A 194 -0.18 -1.45 8.27
C SER A 194 -0.43 -2.96 8.04
N MET A 195 -0.60 -3.35 6.79
CA MET A 195 -0.87 -4.75 6.41
C MET A 195 0.41 -5.59 6.39
N ASP A 196 0.27 -6.91 6.62
CA ASP A 196 1.35 -7.89 6.48
C ASP A 196 1.45 -8.49 5.07
N SER A 197 0.56 -8.12 4.15
CA SER A 197 0.55 -8.72 2.84
C SER A 197 1.64 -8.16 1.93
N GLN A 198 2.63 -9.00 1.66
CA GLN A 198 3.67 -8.74 0.67
C GLN A 198 3.06 -8.50 -0.72
N GLU A 199 2.10 -9.33 -1.13
CA GLU A 199 1.42 -9.20 -2.42
C GLU A 199 0.73 -7.85 -2.60
N LYS A 200 0.02 -7.38 -1.57
CA LYS A 200 -0.66 -6.08 -1.63
C LYS A 200 0.32 -4.93 -1.71
N SER A 201 1.42 -5.01 -0.97
CA SER A 201 2.49 -3.99 -1.03
C SER A 201 3.10 -3.91 -2.43
N ILE A 202 3.32 -5.06 -3.09
CA ILE A 202 3.79 -5.15 -4.49
C ILE A 202 2.78 -4.55 -5.45
N GLN A 203 1.50 -4.90 -5.31
CA GLN A 203 0.44 -4.40 -6.17
C GLN A 203 0.30 -2.89 -6.07
N PHE A 204 0.42 -2.31 -4.87
CA PHE A 204 0.42 -0.86 -4.68
C PHE A 204 1.65 -0.20 -5.32
N LEU A 205 2.83 -0.75 -5.10
CA LEU A 205 4.05 -0.29 -5.76
C LEU A 205 3.91 -0.34 -7.28
N GLY A 206 3.47 -1.47 -7.82
CA GLY A 206 3.29 -1.64 -9.26
C GLY A 206 2.37 -0.60 -9.89
N ARG A 207 1.43 -0.02 -9.12
CA ARG A 207 0.54 1.06 -9.59
C ARG A 207 1.20 2.43 -9.52
N LEU A 208 1.98 2.66 -8.46
CA LEU A 208 2.70 3.90 -8.25
C LEU A 208 3.80 4.09 -9.29
N VAL A 209 4.51 3.01 -9.63
CA VAL A 209 5.69 3.06 -10.52
C VAL A 209 5.36 3.15 -12.01
N ARG A 210 4.09 3.10 -12.41
CA ARG A 210 3.70 3.25 -13.81
C ARG A 210 4.28 4.53 -14.39
N THR A 211 4.91 4.41 -15.56
CA THR A 211 5.48 5.55 -16.26
C THR A 211 4.41 6.50 -16.77
N ASP A 212 4.72 7.77 -16.68
CA ASP A 212 3.95 8.88 -17.24
C ASP A 212 4.94 10.02 -17.53
N SER A 213 4.80 10.65 -18.68
CA SER A 213 5.71 11.73 -19.10
C SER A 213 5.78 12.91 -18.12
N SER A 214 4.70 13.11 -17.34
CA SER A 214 4.61 14.19 -16.36
C SER A 214 5.36 13.94 -15.05
N LYS A 215 5.90 12.73 -14.81
CA LYS A 215 6.55 12.38 -13.54
C LYS A 215 7.90 11.69 -13.70
N LYS A 216 8.94 12.28 -13.11
CA LYS A 216 10.29 11.71 -13.06
C LYS A 216 10.53 10.80 -11.84
N LYS A 217 9.80 11.04 -10.75
CA LYS A 217 9.94 10.31 -9.48
C LYS A 217 8.57 10.15 -8.82
N VAL A 218 8.43 9.09 -8.02
CA VAL A 218 7.27 8.84 -7.18
C VAL A 218 7.72 8.58 -5.74
N TYR A 219 6.86 8.90 -4.80
CA TYR A 219 7.16 8.83 -3.38
C TYR A 219 6.17 7.93 -2.68
N LEU A 220 6.70 7.03 -1.86
CA LEU A 220 5.93 6.14 -0.99
C LEU A 220 6.34 6.41 0.46
N ASP A 221 5.41 6.89 1.27
CA ASP A 221 5.56 6.88 2.72
C ASP A 221 4.82 5.66 3.28
N ASP A 222 5.54 4.76 3.94
CA ASP A 222 4.98 3.58 4.57
C ASP A 222 5.05 3.75 6.08
N LEU A 223 3.88 3.79 6.73
CA LEU A 223 3.80 4.02 8.15
C LEU A 223 4.09 2.72 8.92
N HIS A 224 5.07 2.80 9.80
CA HIS A 224 5.48 1.70 10.68
C HIS A 224 4.98 1.97 12.10
N TYR A 225 3.92 1.28 12.49
CA TYR A 225 3.33 1.37 13.82
C TYR A 225 3.98 0.36 14.76
N PRO A 226 4.24 0.73 16.04
CA PRO A 226 4.68 -0.20 17.06
C PRO A 226 3.52 -1.08 17.56
N GLY A 227 3.83 -2.05 18.41
CA GLY A 227 2.87 -2.91 19.07
C GLY A 227 2.70 -4.29 18.42
N PRO A 228 1.86 -5.14 19.02
CA PRO A 228 1.58 -6.48 18.54
C PRO A 228 1.14 -6.46 17.07
N TYR A 229 1.47 -7.47 16.31
CA TYR A 229 1.21 -7.58 14.86
C TYR A 229 1.81 -6.44 14.03
N LEU A 230 1.59 -5.16 14.38
CA LEU A 230 1.88 -3.99 13.56
C LEU A 230 3.38 -3.80 13.34
N ASN A 231 4.19 -4.03 14.38
CA ASN A 231 5.65 -3.94 14.29
C ASN A 231 6.22 -4.99 13.33
N ARG A 232 5.76 -6.24 13.45
CA ARG A 232 6.14 -7.34 12.55
C ARG A 232 5.76 -7.02 11.11
N HIS A 233 4.53 -6.54 10.88
CA HIS A 233 4.05 -6.15 9.56
C HIS A 233 4.92 -5.06 8.92
N GLY A 234 5.32 -4.04 9.69
CA GLY A 234 6.23 -2.99 9.22
C GLY A 234 7.61 -3.52 8.85
N LYS A 235 8.18 -4.43 9.67
CA LYS A 235 9.47 -5.08 9.37
C LYS A 235 9.40 -5.92 8.08
N HIS A 236 8.33 -6.69 7.88
CA HIS A 236 8.15 -7.50 6.67
C HIS A 236 8.05 -6.62 5.42
N ARG A 237 7.30 -5.50 5.47
CA ARG A 237 7.22 -4.57 4.33
C ARG A 237 8.57 -3.93 4.01
N LYS A 238 9.34 -3.52 5.03
CA LYS A 238 10.70 -3.00 4.85
C LYS A 238 11.60 -4.01 4.14
N GLN A 239 11.65 -5.25 4.63
CA GLN A 239 12.44 -6.34 4.02
C GLN A 239 12.02 -6.57 2.57
N TYR A 240 10.74 -6.50 2.31
CA TYR A 240 10.21 -6.63 0.96
C TYR A 240 10.72 -5.51 0.02
N TYR A 241 10.64 -4.24 0.44
CA TYR A 241 11.15 -3.14 -0.38
C TYR A 241 12.65 -3.26 -0.64
N GLN A 242 13.41 -3.73 0.34
CA GLN A 242 14.85 -4.03 0.21
C GLN A 242 15.11 -5.19 -0.78
N LYS A 243 14.30 -6.25 -0.73
CA LYS A 243 14.39 -7.36 -1.70
C LYS A 243 14.14 -6.90 -3.15
N GLN A 244 13.29 -5.89 -3.34
CA GLN A 244 13.07 -5.25 -4.65
C GLN A 244 14.18 -4.25 -5.02
N GLU A 245 15.21 -4.15 -4.21
CA GLU A 245 16.36 -3.25 -4.37
C GLU A 245 15.96 -1.77 -4.53
N LEU A 246 14.86 -1.37 -3.88
CA LEU A 246 14.41 0.00 -3.85
C LEU A 246 15.23 0.83 -2.86
N LYS A 247 15.37 2.14 -3.13
CA LYS A 247 15.94 3.06 -2.17
C LYS A 247 14.97 3.24 -1.00
N VAL A 248 15.28 2.61 0.14
CA VAL A 248 14.51 2.73 1.39
C VAL A 248 15.21 3.70 2.32
N ILE A 249 14.51 4.77 2.70
CA ILE A 249 14.96 5.76 3.67
C ILE A 249 14.22 5.51 4.98
N LEU A 250 14.95 5.28 6.05
CA LEU A 250 14.39 5.21 7.39
C LEU A 250 14.33 6.63 7.94
N LEU A 251 13.12 7.11 8.22
CA LEU A 251 12.98 8.39 8.88
C LEU A 251 13.11 8.17 10.39
N GLU A 252 14.34 8.31 10.88
CA GLU A 252 14.58 8.28 12.31
C GLU A 252 13.99 9.53 12.95
N LYS A 253 13.17 9.32 13.97
CA LYS A 253 12.78 10.30 15.00
C LYS A 253 12.38 11.72 14.53
N ILE A 254 11.58 11.84 13.51
CA ILE A 254 10.92 13.13 13.14
C ILE A 254 10.24 13.80 14.36
N TRP A 255 9.99 13.01 15.39
CA TRP A 255 9.33 13.43 16.66
C TRP A 255 10.17 14.30 17.58
N LYS A 256 11.52 14.28 17.48
CA LYS A 256 12.37 15.03 18.39
C LYS A 256 12.35 16.54 18.11
N ASN A 257 12.08 16.95 16.87
CA ASN A 257 12.24 18.33 16.42
C ASN A 257 10.93 19.07 16.11
N HIS A 258 9.75 18.41 16.25
CA HIS A 258 8.47 19.06 16.14
C HIS A 258 7.59 18.67 17.33
N PRO A 259 7.43 19.55 18.32
CA PRO A 259 6.47 19.32 19.39
C PRO A 259 5.08 19.25 18.79
N ILE A 260 4.43 18.09 18.92
CA ILE A 260 3.04 17.85 18.46
C ILE A 260 2.02 18.71 19.25
N HIS A 261 2.50 19.54 20.15
CA HIS A 261 1.66 20.44 20.95
C HIS A 261 1.28 21.75 20.25
N SER A 262 1.83 22.06 19.07
CA SER A 262 1.61 23.32 18.36
C SER A 262 0.90 23.19 17.01
N LEU A 263 0.18 22.08 16.76
CA LEU A 263 -0.62 21.92 15.53
C LEU A 263 -2.05 21.51 15.83
#